data_73f07f5ac89917268c9f1889a2c0e46b
#
_entry.id   73f07f5ac89917268c9f1889a2c0e46b
#
_cell.length_a   1.000
_cell.length_b   1.000
_cell.length_c   1.000
_cell.angle_alpha   90.00
_cell.angle_beta   90.00
_cell.angle_gamma   90.00
#
_symmetry.space_group_name_H-M   'P 1'
#
loop_
_entity.id
_entity.type
_entity.pdbx_description
1 polymer ?
#
loop_
_entity_poly.entity_id
_entity_poly.type
_entity_poly.pdbx_seq_one_letter_code
_entity_poly.pdbx_strand_id
1 'polypeptide(L)'
;MLKKEVEIINKLGLHARAAALLVQEATKFDSEIFIEYKNQDVNAKSILGVMMLAASQGNVITLRVSGDDEDEALEAIEALINDKFGEGE
;
A
#
# COMPACT_ATOMS: atom_id res chain seq x y z
N MET A 1 -13.82 -9.97 0.83
CA MET A 1 -13.01 -8.84 0.30
C MET A 1 -13.13 -7.64 1.22
N LEU A 2 -12.00 -7.03 1.53
CA LEU A 2 -11.94 -5.83 2.37
C LEU A 2 -11.51 -4.64 1.55
N LYS A 3 -12.04 -3.46 1.89
CA LYS A 3 -11.71 -2.21 1.24
C LYS A 3 -11.52 -1.15 2.30
N LYS A 4 -10.43 -0.39 2.22
CA LYS A 4 -10.18 0.66 3.20
C LYS A 4 -9.39 1.80 2.58
N GLU A 5 -9.81 3.03 2.89
CA GLU A 5 -9.08 4.22 2.50
C GLU A 5 -8.00 4.52 3.53
N VAL A 6 -6.80 4.81 3.05
CA VAL A 6 -5.65 5.12 3.91
C VAL A 6 -4.93 6.32 3.34
N GLU A 7 -4.55 7.25 4.20
CA GLU A 7 -3.80 8.43 3.79
C GLU A 7 -2.30 8.14 3.80
N ILE A 8 -1.61 8.58 2.75
CA ILE A 8 -0.15 8.52 2.70
C ILE A 8 0.38 9.66 3.55
N ILE A 9 1.04 9.35 4.67
CA ILE A 9 1.42 10.35 5.66
C ILE A 9 2.92 10.64 5.70
N ASN A 10 3.75 9.82 5.05
CA ASN A 10 5.19 10.06 5.02
C ASN A 10 5.53 11.16 4.02
N LYS A 11 6.56 11.92 4.33
CA LYS A 11 6.93 13.11 3.57
C LYS A 11 7.20 12.84 2.10
N LEU A 12 7.89 11.76 1.80
CA LEU A 12 8.30 11.43 0.43
C LEU A 12 7.25 10.65 -0.37
N GLY A 13 6.14 10.24 0.27
CA GLY A 13 5.09 9.50 -0.41
C GLY A 13 5.55 8.10 -0.82
N LEU A 14 4.93 7.56 -1.87
CA LEU A 14 5.26 6.22 -2.38
C LEU A 14 6.46 6.25 -3.32
N HIS A 15 7.60 6.74 -2.82
CA HIS A 15 8.85 6.72 -3.56
C HIS A 15 9.41 5.29 -3.64
N ALA A 16 10.53 5.11 -4.33
CA ALA A 16 11.07 3.77 -4.61
C ALA A 16 11.26 2.91 -3.37
N ARG A 17 11.82 3.48 -2.31
CA ARG A 17 12.06 2.73 -1.07
C ARG A 17 10.74 2.33 -0.39
N ALA A 18 9.80 3.26 -0.30
CA ALA A 18 8.50 2.99 0.31
C ALA A 18 7.74 1.94 -0.50
N ALA A 19 7.78 2.05 -1.84
CA ALA A 19 7.15 1.06 -2.71
C ALA A 19 7.75 -0.31 -2.51
N ALA A 20 9.08 -0.41 -2.39
CA ALA A 20 9.75 -1.69 -2.18
C ALA A 20 9.32 -2.31 -0.84
N LEU A 21 9.24 -1.51 0.22
CA LEU A 21 8.79 -2.01 1.53
C LEU A 21 7.36 -2.50 1.49
N LEU A 22 6.49 -1.76 0.79
CA LEU A 22 5.08 -2.13 0.66
C LEU A 22 4.95 -3.45 -0.09
N VAL A 23 5.68 -3.60 -1.19
CA VAL A 23 5.66 -4.84 -1.98
C VAL A 23 6.19 -6.01 -1.15
N GLN A 24 7.27 -5.82 -0.40
CA GLN A 24 7.81 -6.88 0.45
C GLN A 24 6.78 -7.33 1.48
N GLU A 25 6.08 -6.37 2.09
CA GLU A 25 5.04 -6.71 3.07
C GLU A 25 3.88 -7.44 2.39
N ALA A 26 3.43 -6.94 1.24
CA ALA A 26 2.30 -7.53 0.52
C ALA A 26 2.59 -8.97 0.09
N THR A 27 3.83 -9.27 -0.31
CA THR A 27 4.17 -10.61 -0.78
C THR A 27 4.20 -11.66 0.32
N LYS A 28 4.15 -11.26 1.58
CA LYS A 28 4.07 -12.21 2.70
C LYS A 28 2.71 -12.88 2.81
N PHE A 29 1.70 -12.34 2.13
CA PHE A 29 0.32 -12.82 2.23
C PHE A 29 -0.13 -13.45 0.93
N ASP A 30 -1.03 -14.46 1.05
CA ASP A 30 -1.60 -15.12 -0.12
C ASP A 30 -2.70 -14.30 -0.76
N SER A 31 -3.33 -13.42 0.00
CA SER A 31 -4.41 -12.58 -0.51
C SER A 31 -3.96 -11.72 -1.68
N GLU A 32 -4.92 -11.42 -2.56
CA GLU A 32 -4.71 -10.40 -3.58
C GLU A 32 -4.83 -9.04 -2.92
N ILE A 33 -3.89 -8.16 -3.22
CA ILE A 33 -3.84 -6.82 -2.63
C ILE A 33 -3.69 -5.82 -3.77
N PHE A 34 -4.68 -4.93 -3.90
CA PHE A 34 -4.68 -3.89 -4.92
C PHE A 34 -4.74 -2.52 -4.28
N ILE A 35 -4.15 -1.54 -4.96
CA ILE A 35 -4.17 -0.16 -4.52
C ILE A 35 -4.84 0.66 -5.62
N GLU A 36 -5.91 1.38 -5.25
CA GLU A 36 -6.64 2.26 -6.18
C GLU A 36 -6.32 3.71 -5.85
N TYR A 37 -6.00 4.47 -6.89
CA TYR A 37 -5.74 5.91 -6.74
C TYR A 37 -5.94 6.60 -8.08
N LYS A 38 -6.82 7.61 -8.13
CA LYS A 38 -7.08 8.42 -9.34
C LYS A 38 -7.32 7.59 -10.58
N ASN A 39 -8.28 6.67 -10.51
CA ASN A 39 -8.64 5.79 -11.62
C ASN A 39 -7.55 4.79 -12.03
N GLN A 40 -6.50 4.67 -11.24
CA GLN A 40 -5.50 3.63 -11.40
C GLN A 40 -5.75 2.53 -10.38
N ASP A 41 -5.51 1.29 -10.80
CA ASP A 41 -5.72 0.12 -9.94
C ASP A 41 -4.51 -0.79 -10.16
N VAL A 42 -3.62 -0.85 -9.17
CA VAL A 42 -2.36 -1.58 -9.32
C VAL A 42 -2.24 -2.70 -8.31
N ASN A 43 -1.52 -3.74 -8.68
CA ASN A 43 -1.22 -4.86 -7.79
C ASN A 43 -0.15 -4.42 -6.81
N ALA A 44 -0.46 -4.53 -5.50
CA ALA A 44 0.48 -4.13 -4.45
C ALA A 44 1.73 -5.01 -4.40
N LYS A 45 1.73 -6.12 -5.13
CA LYS A 45 2.91 -7.00 -5.23
C LYS A 45 3.79 -6.65 -6.43
N SER A 46 3.47 -5.55 -7.14
CA SER A 46 4.23 -5.05 -8.27
C SER A 46 4.89 -3.73 -7.92
N ILE A 47 6.21 -3.72 -7.82
CA ILE A 47 6.94 -2.51 -7.43
C ILE A 47 6.75 -1.39 -8.44
N LEU A 48 6.78 -1.70 -9.73
CA LEU A 48 6.55 -0.70 -10.77
C LEU A 48 5.13 -0.15 -10.71
N GLY A 49 4.14 -1.04 -10.47
CA GLY A 49 2.76 -0.61 -10.35
C GLY A 49 2.58 0.38 -9.21
N VAL A 50 3.14 0.06 -8.05
CA VAL A 50 3.03 0.94 -6.87
C VAL A 50 3.71 2.28 -7.12
N MET A 51 4.90 2.27 -7.72
CA MET A 51 5.62 3.50 -8.03
C MET A 51 4.88 4.37 -9.04
N MET A 52 4.21 3.74 -10.00
CA MET A 52 3.48 4.48 -11.04
C MET A 52 2.27 5.24 -10.51
N LEU A 53 1.78 4.90 -9.33
CA LEU A 53 0.68 5.66 -8.73
C LEU A 53 1.10 7.10 -8.41
N ALA A 54 2.37 7.31 -8.11
CA ALA A 54 2.90 8.62 -7.76
C ALA A 54 2.12 9.28 -6.60
N ALA A 55 1.59 8.46 -5.69
CA ALA A 55 0.85 8.99 -4.54
C ALA A 55 1.82 9.67 -3.58
N SER A 56 1.50 10.89 -3.18
CA SER A 56 2.36 11.70 -2.32
C SER A 56 1.70 11.98 -0.99
N GLN A 57 2.45 12.63 -0.11
CA GLN A 57 1.96 12.97 1.23
C GLN A 57 0.61 13.69 1.14
N GLY A 58 -0.35 13.24 1.95
CA GLY A 58 -1.69 13.81 1.98
C GLY A 58 -2.67 13.18 1.01
N ASN A 59 -2.20 12.39 0.06
CA ASN A 59 -3.10 11.69 -0.85
C ASN A 59 -3.73 10.48 -0.15
N VAL A 60 -4.99 10.20 -0.49
CA VAL A 60 -5.71 9.05 0.05
C VAL A 60 -5.76 7.97 -1.02
N ILE A 61 -5.31 6.77 -0.67
CA ILE A 61 -5.40 5.60 -1.53
C ILE A 61 -6.43 4.64 -0.97
N THR A 62 -6.96 3.76 -1.81
CA THR A 62 -7.87 2.71 -1.36
C THR A 62 -7.18 1.37 -1.46
N LEU A 63 -7.08 0.66 -0.34
CA LEU A 63 -6.57 -0.70 -0.30
C LEU A 63 -7.73 -1.66 -0.51
N ARG A 64 -7.56 -2.61 -1.42
CA ARG A 64 -8.54 -3.65 -1.69
C ARG A 64 -7.85 -5.00 -1.53
N VAL A 65 -8.33 -5.80 -0.57
CA VAL A 65 -7.68 -7.05 -0.18
C VAL A 65 -8.68 -8.18 -0.22
N SER A 66 -8.30 -9.32 -0.81
CA SER A 66 -9.20 -10.46 -0.95
C SER A 66 -8.43 -11.77 -0.84
N GLY A 67 -8.83 -12.63 0.09
CA GLY A 67 -8.21 -13.94 0.28
C GLY A 67 -8.36 -14.44 1.70
N ASP A 68 -7.78 -15.62 1.97
CA ASP A 68 -7.94 -16.27 3.27
C ASP A 68 -7.29 -15.50 4.40
N ASP A 69 -6.20 -14.78 4.13
CA ASP A 69 -5.50 -13.98 5.13
C ASP A 69 -5.72 -12.49 4.94
N GLU A 70 -6.89 -12.10 4.39
CA GLU A 70 -7.15 -10.71 4.04
C GLU A 70 -7.13 -9.77 5.25
N ASP A 71 -7.59 -10.23 6.41
CA ASP A 71 -7.60 -9.39 7.61
C ASP A 71 -6.18 -9.04 8.04
N GLU A 72 -5.32 -10.06 8.12
CA GLU A 72 -3.93 -9.85 8.52
C GLU A 72 -3.18 -9.01 7.48
N ALA A 73 -3.46 -9.25 6.19
CA ALA A 73 -2.82 -8.52 5.11
C ALA A 73 -3.16 -7.03 5.16
N LEU A 74 -4.44 -6.71 5.31
CA LEU A 74 -4.88 -5.31 5.39
C LEU A 74 -4.25 -4.62 6.58
N GLU A 75 -4.27 -5.28 7.74
CA GLU A 75 -3.71 -4.72 8.97
C GLU A 75 -2.22 -4.45 8.82
N ALA A 76 -1.47 -5.39 8.23
CA ALA A 76 -0.03 -5.25 8.06
C ALA A 76 0.32 -4.09 7.11
N ILE A 77 -0.38 -3.97 5.99
CA ILE A 77 -0.13 -2.89 5.03
C ILE A 77 -0.49 -1.55 5.65
N GLU A 78 -1.62 -1.49 6.33
CA GLU A 78 -2.06 -0.27 6.99
C GLU A 78 -1.07 0.18 8.06
N ALA A 79 -0.57 -0.77 8.86
CA ALA A 79 0.42 -0.48 9.90
C ALA A 79 1.72 0.08 9.29
N LEU A 80 2.16 -0.49 8.17
CA LEU A 80 3.36 -0.03 7.50
C LEU A 80 3.21 1.42 7.01
N ILE A 81 2.07 1.74 6.43
CA ILE A 81 1.77 3.09 5.94
C ILE A 81 1.71 4.06 7.13
N ASN A 82 1.03 3.68 8.20
CA ASN A 82 0.89 4.53 9.39
C ASN A 82 2.20 4.73 10.12
N ASP A 83 3.14 3.80 9.96
CA ASP A 83 4.50 3.93 10.50
C ASP A 83 5.41 4.74 9.58
N LYS A 84 4.85 5.35 8.53
CA LYS A 84 5.59 6.15 7.56
C LYS A 84 6.72 5.35 6.91
N PHE A 85 6.50 4.06 6.71
CA PHE A 85 7.52 3.14 6.15
C PHE A 85 8.84 3.19 6.94
N GLY A 86 8.76 3.52 8.22
CA GLY A 86 9.94 3.62 9.08
C GLY A 86 10.78 4.87 8.86
N GLU A 87 10.29 5.83 8.08
CA GLU A 87 11.09 7.03 7.71
C GLU A 87 11.14 8.11 8.80
N GLY A 88 10.22 8.07 9.73
CA GLY A 88 10.18 9.07 10.80
C GLY A 88 9.62 10.43 10.39
N GLU A 89 9.28 10.59 9.13
CA GLU A 89 8.73 11.86 8.62
C GLU A 89 7.48 11.65 7.79
#